data_42962e6b40f417d0363f21fb604ae586
#
_entry.id   42962e6b40f417d0363f21fb604ae586
#
_cell.length_a   1.000
_cell.length_b   1.000
_cell.length_c   1.000
_cell.angle_alpha   90.00
_cell.angle_beta   90.00
_cell.angle_gamma   90.00
#
_symmetry.space_group_name_H-M   'P 1'
#
loop_
_entity.id
_entity.type
_entity.pdbx_description
1 polymer ?
#
loop_
_entity_poly.entity_id
_entity_poly.type
_entity_poly.pdbx_seq_one_letter_code
_entity_poly.pdbx_strand_id
1 'polypeptide(L)'
;MVCTEERNMIMANGTKFSTGNHPVEMGLPMLHFINAGFDIEIVTPTGGSAKIEMWAMPEKDDAVLKLYRDYADAFENPGSLTDFAANSMTDDAPYIAVFLPGGHGAMLGLPDNPDLGKLLHWAHNRDLFTLAICHGPAALLAANKGEPSAYIYHGYKIAAFPDAVDRQTPLIGYMPGHMPWQFGEKLNELGVTIINSKADNSCHLDRRLISGASPKAANNFGRLAASTLLDVVRSR
;
A
#
# COMPACT_ATOMS: atom_id res chain seq x y z
N MET A 1 1.73 2.48 8.80
CA MET A 1 1.66 1.58 7.63
C MET A 1 0.51 0.61 7.82
N VAL A 2 -0.37 0.48 6.81
CA VAL A 2 -1.53 -0.42 6.87
C VAL A 2 -1.24 -1.66 6.03
N CYS A 3 -1.19 -2.82 6.67
CA CYS A 3 -0.89 -4.11 6.05
C CYS A 3 -2.13 -5.00 6.00
N THR A 4 -2.20 -5.90 5.00
CA THR A 4 -3.20 -6.97 5.02
C THR A 4 -2.83 -8.05 6.04
N GLU A 5 -3.84 -8.61 6.69
CA GLU A 5 -3.76 -9.81 7.53
C GLU A 5 -4.30 -11.05 6.81
N GLU A 6 -4.67 -10.90 5.54
CA GLU A 6 -5.18 -11.99 4.71
C GLU A 6 -4.11 -12.56 3.78
N ARG A 7 -4.19 -13.87 3.52
CA ARG A 7 -3.18 -14.60 2.74
C ARG A 7 -3.70 -15.18 1.44
N ASN A 8 -4.98 -15.52 1.36
CA ASN A 8 -5.48 -16.35 0.26
C ASN A 8 -6.43 -15.57 -0.63
N MET A 9 -5.98 -15.25 -1.85
CA MET A 9 -6.85 -14.75 -2.89
C MET A 9 -7.54 -15.91 -3.60
N ILE A 10 -8.85 -15.87 -3.71
CA ILE A 10 -9.60 -16.83 -4.52
C ILE A 10 -9.62 -16.31 -5.95
N MET A 11 -9.00 -17.08 -6.85
CA MET A 11 -8.92 -16.75 -8.26
C MET A 11 -10.25 -17.01 -8.96
N ALA A 12 -10.44 -16.45 -10.16
CA ALA A 12 -11.67 -16.60 -10.95
C ALA A 12 -12.05 -18.06 -11.25
N ASN A 13 -11.08 -18.96 -11.27
CA ASN A 13 -11.29 -20.41 -11.45
C ASN A 13 -11.49 -21.17 -10.12
N GLY A 14 -11.60 -20.47 -8.97
CA GLY A 14 -11.79 -21.06 -7.65
C GLY A 14 -10.51 -21.58 -6.99
N THR A 15 -9.36 -21.52 -7.64
CA THR A 15 -8.09 -21.89 -7.01
C THR A 15 -7.65 -20.82 -5.99
N LYS A 16 -6.80 -21.21 -5.04
CA LYS A 16 -6.23 -20.28 -4.05
C LYS A 16 -4.83 -19.83 -4.51
N PHE A 17 -4.60 -18.54 -4.48
CA PHE A 17 -3.29 -17.92 -4.63
C PHE A 17 -2.82 -17.42 -3.27
N SER A 18 -1.69 -17.96 -2.77
CA SER A 18 -1.10 -17.49 -1.51
C SER A 18 -0.35 -16.19 -1.75
N THR A 19 -0.76 -15.13 -1.09
CA THR A 19 -0.22 -13.78 -1.23
C THR A 19 -0.05 -13.10 0.13
N GLY A 20 0.09 -11.80 0.15
CA GLY A 20 0.26 -10.97 1.34
C GLY A 20 0.81 -9.60 0.97
N ASN A 21 1.51 -8.98 1.91
CA ASN A 21 2.27 -7.77 1.68
C ASN A 21 3.62 -8.15 1.05
N HIS A 22 4.05 -7.43 0.01
CA HIS A 22 5.29 -7.73 -0.70
C HIS A 22 6.52 -7.23 0.09
N PRO A 23 7.48 -8.11 0.45
CA PRO A 23 8.54 -7.77 1.40
C PRO A 23 9.48 -6.65 0.91
N VAL A 24 9.79 -6.58 -0.38
CA VAL A 24 10.65 -5.52 -0.93
C VAL A 24 9.94 -4.18 -0.94
N GLU A 25 8.62 -4.17 -1.22
CA GLU A 25 7.79 -2.96 -1.28
C GLU A 25 7.44 -2.40 0.10
N MET A 26 7.57 -3.21 1.13
CA MET A 26 7.57 -2.75 2.52
C MET A 26 8.98 -2.34 2.95
N GLY A 27 9.94 -3.26 2.83
CA GLY A 27 11.27 -3.15 3.44
C GLY A 27 12.10 -1.98 2.91
N LEU A 28 12.20 -1.81 1.59
CA LEU A 28 13.00 -0.71 1.03
C LEU A 28 12.45 0.67 1.39
N PRO A 29 11.14 0.97 1.26
CA PRO A 29 10.59 2.23 1.74
C PRO A 29 10.77 2.42 3.25
N MET A 30 10.54 1.38 4.08
CA MET A 30 10.75 1.46 5.53
C MET A 30 12.18 1.86 5.88
N LEU A 31 13.19 1.28 5.21
CA LEU A 31 14.60 1.66 5.42
C LEU A 31 14.84 3.15 5.13
N HIS A 32 14.25 3.69 4.07
CA HIS A 32 14.34 5.13 3.77
C HIS A 32 13.66 5.98 4.84
N PHE A 33 12.49 5.57 5.33
CA PHE A 33 11.76 6.32 6.37
C PHE A 33 12.53 6.31 7.70
N ILE A 34 13.01 5.15 8.14
CA ILE A 34 13.79 4.99 9.37
C ILE A 34 15.10 5.81 9.29
N ASN A 35 15.81 5.73 8.16
CA ASN A 35 17.04 6.51 7.94
C ASN A 35 16.77 8.02 7.90
N ALA A 36 15.57 8.44 7.55
CA ALA A 36 15.13 9.83 7.60
C ALA A 36 14.65 10.27 9.01
N GLY A 37 14.62 9.37 9.99
CA GLY A 37 14.22 9.65 11.37
C GLY A 37 12.72 9.55 11.63
N PHE A 38 11.95 8.90 10.74
CA PHE A 38 10.53 8.63 10.96
C PHE A 38 10.32 7.30 11.68
N ASP A 39 9.42 7.31 12.65
CA ASP A 39 8.89 6.10 13.26
C ASP A 39 7.78 5.50 12.39
N ILE A 40 7.64 4.17 12.44
CA ILE A 40 6.65 3.45 11.65
C ILE A 40 5.78 2.63 12.59
N GLU A 41 4.51 2.98 12.66
CA GLU A 41 3.48 2.18 13.29
C GLU A 41 2.85 1.26 12.25
N ILE A 42 2.69 -0.03 12.60
CA ILE A 42 2.11 -1.05 11.73
C ILE A 42 0.74 -1.41 12.27
N VAL A 43 -0.26 -1.36 11.40
CA VAL A 43 -1.63 -1.78 11.72
C VAL A 43 -2.15 -2.73 10.64
N THR A 44 -3.01 -3.65 11.06
CA THR A 44 -3.82 -4.50 10.18
C THR A 44 -5.30 -4.31 10.51
N PRO A 45 -6.25 -4.74 9.69
CA PRO A 45 -7.67 -4.50 9.92
C PRO A 45 -8.14 -4.79 11.35
N THR A 46 -7.77 -5.94 11.92
CA THR A 46 -8.22 -6.37 13.27
C THR A 46 -7.10 -6.49 14.30
N GLY A 47 -5.85 -6.22 13.92
CA GLY A 47 -4.66 -6.49 14.75
C GLY A 47 -4.10 -7.90 14.56
N GLY A 48 -4.61 -8.66 13.59
CA GLY A 48 -4.02 -9.94 13.20
C GLY A 48 -2.65 -9.79 12.54
N SER A 49 -1.78 -10.81 12.63
CA SER A 49 -0.42 -10.74 12.08
C SER A 49 -0.40 -10.38 10.60
N ALA A 50 0.48 -9.47 10.21
CA ALA A 50 0.67 -9.06 8.82
C ALA A 50 1.14 -10.25 7.98
N LYS A 51 0.44 -10.56 6.88
CA LYS A 51 0.81 -11.67 5.98
C LYS A 51 1.80 -11.16 4.96
N ILE A 52 2.95 -11.82 4.89
CA ILE A 52 4.07 -11.46 4.01
C ILE A 52 4.24 -12.52 2.93
N GLU A 53 4.49 -12.11 1.70
CA GLU A 53 4.85 -12.97 0.57
C GLU A 53 6.27 -13.50 0.75
N MET A 54 6.44 -14.53 1.60
CA MET A 54 7.76 -15.07 1.95
C MET A 54 8.56 -15.56 0.75
N TRP A 55 7.89 -16.00 -0.31
CA TRP A 55 8.52 -16.40 -1.56
C TRP A 55 9.19 -15.24 -2.32
N ALA A 56 8.80 -14.00 -2.03
CA ALA A 56 9.36 -12.76 -2.61
C ALA A 56 10.43 -12.12 -1.69
N MET A 57 10.77 -12.75 -0.55
CA MET A 57 11.80 -12.21 0.35
C MET A 57 13.16 -12.20 -0.35
N PRO A 58 13.87 -11.05 -0.36
CA PRO A 58 15.17 -10.94 -1.03
C PRO A 58 16.25 -11.70 -0.23
N GLU A 59 16.76 -12.79 -0.79
CA GLU A 59 17.74 -13.67 -0.12
C GLU A 59 19.10 -13.01 0.14
N LYS A 60 19.44 -11.95 -0.61
CA LYS A 60 20.77 -11.32 -0.62
C LYS A 60 20.77 -9.85 -0.18
N ASP A 61 19.64 -9.33 0.29
CA ASP A 61 19.55 -7.96 0.81
C ASP A 61 19.61 -7.98 2.34
N ASP A 62 20.83 -7.93 2.88
CA ASP A 62 21.05 -7.97 4.33
C ASP A 62 20.35 -6.86 5.09
N ALA A 63 20.16 -5.68 4.48
CA ALA A 63 19.49 -4.55 5.11
C ALA A 63 17.98 -4.83 5.26
N VAL A 64 17.35 -5.34 4.21
CA VAL A 64 15.94 -5.75 4.25
C VAL A 64 15.76 -6.94 5.20
N LEU A 65 16.63 -7.95 5.13
CA LEU A 65 16.55 -9.10 6.05
C LEU A 65 16.74 -8.70 7.52
N LYS A 66 17.66 -7.76 7.80
CA LYS A 66 17.81 -7.21 9.15
C LYS A 66 16.56 -6.46 9.60
N LEU A 67 15.99 -5.61 8.74
CA LEU A 67 14.75 -4.90 9.04
C LEU A 67 13.63 -5.85 9.46
N TYR A 68 13.43 -6.95 8.71
CA TYR A 68 12.41 -7.93 9.04
C TYR A 68 12.64 -8.64 10.36
N ARG A 69 13.89 -8.86 10.76
CA ARG A 69 14.22 -9.37 12.10
C ARG A 69 13.92 -8.35 13.19
N ASP A 70 14.30 -7.09 12.96
CA ASP A 70 14.10 -6.00 13.93
C ASP A 70 12.62 -5.67 14.15
N TYR A 71 11.78 -5.81 13.11
CA TYR A 71 10.34 -5.56 13.14
C TYR A 71 9.47 -6.83 13.26
N ALA A 72 10.08 -7.99 13.54
CA ALA A 72 9.36 -9.27 13.57
C ALA A 72 8.16 -9.25 14.53
N ASP A 73 8.33 -8.70 15.73
CA ASP A 73 7.25 -8.57 16.71
C ASP A 73 6.15 -7.62 16.21
N ALA A 74 6.51 -6.49 15.61
CA ALA A 74 5.53 -5.53 15.09
C ALA A 74 4.73 -6.08 13.89
N PHE A 75 5.29 -7.00 13.11
CA PHE A 75 4.55 -7.69 12.05
C PHE A 75 3.68 -8.82 12.59
N GLU A 76 4.12 -9.51 13.64
CA GLU A 76 3.34 -10.59 14.26
C GLU A 76 2.22 -10.05 15.15
N ASN A 77 2.45 -8.95 15.85
CA ASN A 77 1.53 -8.31 16.80
C ASN A 77 1.28 -6.84 16.42
N PRO A 78 0.74 -6.54 15.21
CA PRO A 78 0.48 -5.16 14.79
C PRO A 78 -0.68 -4.56 15.59
N GLY A 79 -0.81 -3.23 15.53
CA GLY A 79 -2.00 -2.54 16.03
C GLY A 79 -3.26 -2.91 15.23
N SER A 80 -4.42 -2.77 15.86
CA SER A 80 -5.72 -2.86 15.18
C SER A 80 -6.08 -1.53 14.50
N LEU A 81 -6.39 -1.57 13.20
CA LEU A 81 -6.89 -0.40 12.47
C LEU A 81 -8.24 0.09 13.05
N THR A 82 -9.08 -0.83 13.51
CA THR A 82 -10.35 -0.48 14.17
C THR A 82 -10.11 0.32 15.45
N ASP A 83 -9.16 -0.11 16.28
CA ASP A 83 -8.80 0.62 17.51
C ASP A 83 -8.11 1.94 17.19
N PHE A 84 -7.23 1.96 16.18
CA PHE A 84 -6.61 3.18 15.69
C PHE A 84 -7.64 4.21 15.23
N ALA A 85 -8.63 3.77 14.44
CA ALA A 85 -9.70 4.63 13.94
C ALA A 85 -10.60 5.17 15.07
N ALA A 86 -10.76 4.41 16.13
CA ALA A 86 -11.56 4.82 17.28
C ALA A 86 -10.84 5.80 18.23
N ASN A 87 -9.50 5.68 18.36
CA ASN A 87 -8.78 6.29 19.48
C ASN A 87 -7.62 7.21 19.06
N SER A 88 -7.06 7.07 17.84
CA SER A 88 -5.80 7.72 17.45
C SER A 88 -5.94 8.77 16.35
N MET A 89 -7.08 8.87 15.69
CA MET A 89 -7.34 9.86 14.62
C MET A 89 -7.76 11.22 15.18
N THR A 90 -6.89 11.84 15.97
CA THR A 90 -7.10 13.17 16.57
C THR A 90 -6.45 14.27 15.72
N ASP A 91 -6.80 15.54 15.97
CA ASP A 91 -6.25 16.69 15.24
C ASP A 91 -4.77 16.94 15.56
N ASP A 92 -4.30 16.54 16.72
CA ASP A 92 -2.93 16.68 17.22
C ASP A 92 -2.08 15.41 17.05
N ALA A 93 -2.63 14.35 16.47
CA ALA A 93 -1.92 13.09 16.26
C ALA A 93 -0.63 13.30 15.43
N PRO A 94 0.51 12.70 15.81
CA PRO A 94 1.83 13.04 15.29
C PRO A 94 2.16 12.39 13.93
N TYR A 95 1.14 11.95 13.20
CA TYR A 95 1.33 11.28 11.92
C TYR A 95 1.52 12.28 10.78
N ILE A 96 2.35 11.91 9.81
CA ILE A 96 2.66 12.71 8.62
C ILE A 96 2.21 12.00 7.34
N ALA A 97 2.08 10.69 7.36
CA ALA A 97 1.67 9.90 6.20
C ALA A 97 0.96 8.61 6.58
N VAL A 98 0.14 8.11 5.65
CA VAL A 98 -0.39 6.74 5.62
C VAL A 98 0.33 5.99 4.51
N PHE A 99 0.92 4.83 4.81
CA PHE A 99 1.60 4.00 3.83
C PHE A 99 0.80 2.71 3.56
N LEU A 100 0.50 2.47 2.29
CA LEU A 100 -0.20 1.31 1.74
C LEU A 100 0.79 0.50 0.90
N PRO A 101 1.44 -0.52 1.46
CA PRO A 101 2.40 -1.33 0.72
C PRO A 101 1.72 -2.19 -0.34
N GLY A 102 2.52 -2.67 -1.28
CA GLY A 102 2.04 -3.56 -2.33
C GLY A 102 2.08 -5.04 -1.95
N GLY A 103 2.02 -5.86 -2.97
CA GLY A 103 1.67 -7.27 -2.94
C GLY A 103 0.18 -7.43 -3.26
N HIS A 104 -0.20 -8.54 -3.88
CA HIS A 104 -1.60 -8.79 -4.23
C HIS A 104 -2.51 -8.88 -2.98
N GLY A 105 -1.93 -9.08 -1.81
CA GLY A 105 -2.64 -9.02 -0.54
C GLY A 105 -3.30 -7.68 -0.25
N ALA A 106 -2.82 -6.57 -0.82
CA ALA A 106 -3.45 -5.26 -0.72
C ALA A 106 -4.87 -5.22 -1.32
N MET A 107 -5.22 -6.21 -2.14
CA MET A 107 -6.55 -6.39 -2.70
C MET A 107 -7.50 -7.18 -1.79
N LEU A 108 -7.00 -7.66 -0.63
CA LEU A 108 -7.72 -8.50 0.33
C LEU A 108 -7.98 -7.74 1.62
N GLY A 109 -9.24 -7.65 2.03
CA GLY A 109 -9.65 -7.06 3.30
C GLY A 109 -9.42 -5.55 3.45
N LEU A 110 -8.68 -4.89 2.53
CA LEU A 110 -8.41 -3.45 2.58
C LEU A 110 -9.36 -2.61 1.71
N PRO A 111 -9.69 -2.98 0.46
CA PRO A 111 -10.46 -2.12 -0.45
C PRO A 111 -11.86 -1.77 0.05
N ASP A 112 -12.49 -2.65 0.79
CA ASP A 112 -13.85 -2.48 1.33
C ASP A 112 -13.85 -2.22 2.85
N ASN A 113 -12.67 -1.98 3.46
CA ASN A 113 -12.55 -1.81 4.90
C ASN A 113 -13.02 -0.39 5.33
N PRO A 114 -14.07 -0.28 6.17
CA PRO A 114 -14.65 1.02 6.54
C PRO A 114 -13.70 1.86 7.41
N ASP A 115 -12.86 1.23 8.24
CA ASP A 115 -11.93 1.96 9.12
C ASP A 115 -10.73 2.48 8.32
N LEU A 116 -10.30 1.74 7.28
CA LEU A 116 -9.35 2.28 6.31
C LEU A 116 -9.93 3.47 5.55
N GLY A 117 -11.20 3.39 5.15
CA GLY A 117 -11.90 4.52 4.54
C GLY A 117 -11.89 5.75 5.44
N LYS A 118 -12.19 5.61 6.74
CA LYS A 118 -12.11 6.68 7.73
C LYS A 118 -10.68 7.23 7.85
N LEU A 119 -9.67 6.35 7.94
CA LEU A 119 -8.26 6.74 8.01
C LEU A 119 -7.83 7.58 6.80
N LEU A 120 -8.19 7.17 5.58
CA LEU A 120 -7.85 7.89 4.37
C LEU A 120 -8.53 9.26 4.30
N HIS A 121 -9.80 9.37 4.69
CA HIS A 121 -10.49 10.66 4.80
C HIS A 121 -9.88 11.56 5.87
N TRP A 122 -9.56 11.00 7.05
CA TRP A 122 -8.90 11.75 8.12
C TRP A 122 -7.53 12.27 7.68
N ALA A 123 -6.73 11.42 7.04
CA ALA A 123 -5.42 11.82 6.51
C ALA A 123 -5.54 12.92 5.44
N HIS A 124 -6.50 12.78 4.52
CA HIS A 124 -6.76 13.76 3.47
C HIS A 124 -7.20 15.11 4.07
N ASN A 125 -8.10 15.11 5.03
CA ASN A 125 -8.61 16.35 5.68
C ASN A 125 -7.52 17.08 6.49
N ARG A 126 -6.51 16.35 6.99
CA ARG A 126 -5.36 16.89 7.70
C ARG A 126 -4.17 17.23 6.80
N ASP A 127 -4.33 17.14 5.49
CA ASP A 127 -3.26 17.36 4.51
C ASP A 127 -2.03 16.46 4.73
N LEU A 128 -2.26 15.23 5.25
CA LEU A 128 -1.22 14.20 5.37
C LEU A 128 -0.98 13.52 4.03
N PHE A 129 0.21 12.94 3.86
CA PHE A 129 0.53 12.17 2.66
C PHE A 129 -0.13 10.78 2.68
N THR A 130 -0.57 10.35 1.51
CA THR A 130 -0.85 8.94 1.23
C THR A 130 0.28 8.39 0.36
N LEU A 131 0.86 7.28 0.76
CA LEU A 131 1.95 6.60 0.07
C LEU A 131 1.43 5.23 -0.37
N ALA A 132 1.50 4.90 -1.66
CA ALA A 132 0.97 3.62 -2.16
C ALA A 132 1.85 3.07 -3.28
N ILE A 133 2.15 1.78 -3.28
CA ILE A 133 3.03 1.17 -4.28
C ILE A 133 2.43 -0.13 -4.83
N CYS A 134 2.66 -0.39 -6.12
CA CYS A 134 2.30 -1.63 -6.82
C CYS A 134 0.77 -1.88 -6.76
N HIS A 135 0.31 -2.88 -6.00
CA HIS A 135 -1.10 -3.15 -5.72
C HIS A 135 -1.64 -2.37 -4.51
N GLY A 136 -0.79 -1.70 -3.74
CA GLY A 136 -1.20 -0.85 -2.61
C GLY A 136 -2.30 0.16 -2.94
N PRO A 137 -2.34 0.77 -4.15
CA PRO A 137 -3.44 1.64 -4.57
C PRO A 137 -4.83 0.98 -4.57
N ALA A 138 -4.95 -0.34 -4.59
CA ALA A 138 -6.25 -1.01 -4.40
C ALA A 138 -6.92 -0.61 -3.09
N ALA A 139 -6.14 -0.39 -2.04
CA ALA A 139 -6.61 0.03 -0.72
C ALA A 139 -7.24 1.45 -0.72
N LEU A 140 -6.94 2.30 -1.72
CA LEU A 140 -7.57 3.61 -1.89
C LEU A 140 -9.08 3.50 -2.13
N LEU A 141 -9.55 2.36 -2.66
CA LEU A 141 -10.98 2.10 -2.89
C LEU A 141 -11.80 2.19 -1.59
N ALA A 142 -11.20 1.92 -0.43
CA ALA A 142 -11.86 2.07 0.87
C ALA A 142 -12.38 3.48 1.14
N ALA A 143 -11.80 4.51 0.51
CA ALA A 143 -12.26 5.89 0.64
C ALA A 143 -13.52 6.22 -0.18
N ASN A 144 -14.03 5.29 -1.00
CA ASN A 144 -15.24 5.50 -1.79
C ASN A 144 -16.49 5.47 -0.91
N LYS A 145 -17.29 6.53 -0.99
CA LYS A 145 -18.58 6.68 -0.29
C LYS A 145 -19.79 6.50 -1.20
N GLY A 146 -19.60 5.87 -2.36
CA GLY A 146 -20.67 5.58 -3.32
C GLY A 146 -20.84 6.61 -4.43
N GLU A 147 -20.35 7.84 -4.26
CA GLU A 147 -20.46 8.91 -5.27
C GLU A 147 -19.07 9.17 -5.90
N PRO A 148 -18.82 8.78 -7.16
CA PRO A 148 -17.50 8.92 -7.79
C PRO A 148 -16.97 10.36 -7.81
N SER A 149 -17.83 11.35 -7.97
CA SER A 149 -17.45 12.78 -7.96
C SER A 149 -17.01 13.29 -6.58
N ALA A 150 -17.43 12.62 -5.51
CA ALA A 150 -17.04 12.92 -4.12
C ALA A 150 -15.87 12.08 -3.62
N TYR A 151 -15.30 11.22 -4.46
CA TYR A 151 -14.14 10.41 -4.12
C TYR A 151 -12.90 11.28 -3.92
N ILE A 152 -12.26 11.19 -2.76
CA ILE A 152 -11.16 12.11 -2.38
C ILE A 152 -9.94 12.03 -3.28
N TYR A 153 -9.77 10.95 -4.03
CA TYR A 153 -8.71 10.79 -5.03
C TYR A 153 -9.19 11.00 -6.47
N HIS A 154 -10.42 11.50 -6.69
CA HIS A 154 -10.91 11.84 -8.01
C HIS A 154 -9.97 12.82 -8.73
N GLY A 155 -9.63 12.55 -9.99
CA GLY A 155 -8.71 13.36 -10.79
C GLY A 155 -7.23 13.26 -10.39
N TYR A 156 -6.87 12.33 -9.50
CA TYR A 156 -5.47 12.03 -9.21
C TYR A 156 -4.84 11.17 -10.29
N LYS A 157 -3.53 11.39 -10.49
CA LYS A 157 -2.67 10.56 -11.36
C LYS A 157 -1.73 9.74 -10.48
N ILE A 158 -1.61 8.46 -10.78
CA ILE A 158 -0.78 7.54 -9.99
C ILE A 158 0.07 6.63 -10.88
N ALA A 159 1.22 6.20 -10.36
CA ALA A 159 1.92 5.02 -10.85
C ALA A 159 1.43 3.81 -10.01
N ALA A 160 1.07 2.71 -10.67
CA ALA A 160 0.57 1.51 -10.00
C ALA A 160 0.90 0.26 -10.82
N PHE A 161 0.72 -0.95 -10.25
CA PHE A 161 0.91 -2.17 -11.04
C PHE A 161 -0.19 -2.26 -12.11
N PRO A 162 0.18 -2.43 -13.40
CA PRO A 162 -0.82 -2.38 -14.46
C PRO A 162 -1.67 -3.65 -14.52
N ASP A 163 -3.00 -3.52 -14.58
CA ASP A 163 -3.94 -4.63 -14.75
C ASP A 163 -3.63 -5.49 -15.99
N ALA A 164 -3.10 -4.88 -17.06
CA ALA A 164 -2.71 -5.59 -18.26
C ALA A 164 -1.54 -6.57 -18.03
N VAL A 165 -0.66 -6.28 -17.09
CA VAL A 165 0.43 -7.19 -16.68
C VAL A 165 -0.14 -8.32 -15.83
N ASP A 166 -1.01 -8.03 -14.87
CA ASP A 166 -1.68 -9.05 -14.05
C ASP A 166 -2.46 -10.07 -14.89
N ARG A 167 -3.16 -9.60 -15.91
CA ARG A 167 -3.88 -10.50 -16.85
C ARG A 167 -2.98 -11.49 -17.58
N GLN A 168 -1.68 -11.22 -17.69
CA GLN A 168 -0.70 -12.10 -18.34
C GLN A 168 -0.06 -13.08 -17.37
N THR A 169 -0.12 -12.85 -16.06
CA THR A 169 0.59 -13.66 -15.05
C THR A 169 0.17 -15.13 -15.00
N PRO A 170 -1.10 -15.52 -15.25
CA PRO A 170 -1.45 -16.94 -15.37
C PRO A 170 -0.79 -17.63 -16.56
N LEU A 171 -0.53 -16.91 -17.66
CA LEU A 171 0.05 -17.46 -18.88
C LEU A 171 1.53 -17.86 -18.71
N ILE A 172 2.21 -17.22 -17.75
CA ILE A 172 3.61 -17.49 -17.40
C ILE A 172 3.75 -18.34 -16.13
N GLY A 173 2.64 -18.86 -15.58
CA GLY A 173 2.62 -19.71 -14.42
C GLY A 173 2.89 -19.03 -13.08
N TYR A 174 2.84 -17.69 -13.04
CA TYR A 174 3.00 -16.93 -11.79
C TYR A 174 1.77 -17.03 -10.89
N MET A 175 0.58 -16.89 -11.46
CA MET A 175 -0.68 -17.10 -10.75
C MET A 175 -1.39 -18.38 -11.21
N PRO A 176 -2.13 -19.07 -10.33
CA PRO A 176 -2.85 -20.31 -10.67
C PRO A 176 -4.14 -20.07 -11.48
N GLY A 177 -4.49 -18.83 -11.75
CA GLY A 177 -5.67 -18.41 -12.49
C GLY A 177 -5.74 -16.89 -12.63
N HIS A 178 -6.76 -16.38 -13.33
CA HIS A 178 -7.00 -14.94 -13.41
C HIS A 178 -7.51 -14.39 -12.08
N MET A 179 -7.15 -13.14 -11.78
CA MET A 179 -7.69 -12.43 -10.62
C MET A 179 -9.21 -12.25 -10.73
N PRO A 180 -9.95 -12.23 -9.61
CA PRO A 180 -11.41 -12.10 -9.63
C PRO A 180 -11.87 -10.69 -10.07
N TRP A 181 -11.03 -9.69 -9.93
CA TRP A 181 -11.27 -8.30 -10.32
C TRP A 181 -9.95 -7.55 -10.53
N GLN A 182 -10.02 -6.37 -11.16
CA GLN A 182 -8.87 -5.52 -11.48
C GLN A 182 -9.01 -4.20 -10.72
N PHE A 183 -8.00 -3.85 -9.92
CA PHE A 183 -8.07 -2.63 -9.10
C PHE A 183 -7.91 -1.36 -9.92
N GLY A 184 -7.13 -1.41 -10.99
CA GLY A 184 -6.92 -0.26 -11.87
C GLY A 184 -8.20 0.13 -12.61
N GLU A 185 -8.99 -0.85 -13.08
CA GLU A 185 -10.31 -0.59 -13.67
C GLU A 185 -11.22 0.14 -12.67
N LYS A 186 -11.32 -0.37 -11.42
CA LYS A 186 -12.14 0.25 -10.37
C LYS A 186 -11.69 1.66 -9.98
N LEU A 187 -10.39 1.90 -9.91
CA LEU A 187 -9.86 3.25 -9.65
C LEU A 187 -10.14 4.21 -10.82
N ASN A 188 -10.04 3.73 -12.06
CA ASN A 188 -10.39 4.53 -13.24
C ASN A 188 -11.87 4.92 -13.25
N GLU A 189 -12.79 4.02 -12.86
CA GLU A 189 -14.22 4.31 -12.68
C GLU A 189 -14.48 5.44 -11.67
N LEU A 190 -13.61 5.56 -10.66
CA LEU A 190 -13.65 6.65 -9.67
C LEU A 190 -12.87 7.90 -10.09
N GLY A 191 -12.35 7.94 -11.33
CA GLY A 191 -11.67 9.11 -11.89
C GLY A 191 -10.18 9.19 -11.57
N VAL A 192 -9.54 8.14 -11.04
CA VAL A 192 -8.08 8.08 -10.90
C VAL A 192 -7.46 7.63 -12.22
N THR A 193 -6.35 8.24 -12.62
CA THR A 193 -5.61 7.88 -13.85
C THR A 193 -4.32 7.15 -13.50
N ILE A 194 -4.16 5.90 -13.96
CA ILE A 194 -2.86 5.20 -13.89
C ILE A 194 -2.02 5.62 -15.09
N ILE A 195 -0.84 6.20 -14.84
CA ILE A 195 -0.01 6.85 -15.87
C ILE A 195 1.01 5.94 -16.54
N ASN A 196 1.29 4.78 -15.97
CA ASN A 196 2.24 3.80 -16.50
C ASN A 196 1.52 2.57 -17.07
N SER A 197 2.11 1.98 -18.12
CA SER A 197 1.63 0.76 -18.77
C SER A 197 2.49 -0.48 -18.48
N LYS A 198 3.59 -0.31 -17.75
CA LYS A 198 4.55 -1.38 -17.43
C LYS A 198 4.78 -1.45 -15.93
N ALA A 199 5.08 -2.66 -15.44
CA ALA A 199 5.58 -2.88 -14.08
C ALA A 199 7.07 -2.52 -14.02
N ASP A 200 7.37 -1.24 -13.98
CA ASP A 200 8.71 -0.65 -14.03
C ASP A 200 9.06 0.10 -12.72
N ASN A 201 10.06 0.96 -12.76
CA ASN A 201 10.53 1.75 -11.63
C ASN A 201 9.89 3.15 -11.54
N SER A 202 8.78 3.39 -12.25
CA SER A 202 8.07 4.66 -12.24
C SER A 202 7.54 4.99 -10.85
N CYS A 203 7.74 6.25 -10.45
CA CYS A 203 7.15 6.85 -9.25
C CYS A 203 6.46 8.15 -9.65
N HIS A 204 5.41 8.52 -8.93
CA HIS A 204 4.68 9.75 -9.19
C HIS A 204 4.24 10.42 -7.89
N LEU A 205 4.33 11.74 -7.88
CA LEU A 205 3.79 12.60 -6.82
C LEU A 205 2.69 13.45 -7.45
N ASP A 206 1.48 13.31 -6.95
CA ASP A 206 0.36 14.18 -7.30
C ASP A 206 -0.28 14.70 -6.01
N ARG A 207 -0.19 16.01 -5.78
CA ARG A 207 -0.66 16.64 -4.54
C ARG A 207 -0.08 15.95 -3.29
N ARG A 208 -0.91 15.31 -2.48
CA ARG A 208 -0.48 14.57 -1.26
C ARG A 208 -0.46 13.05 -1.46
N LEU A 209 -0.42 12.56 -2.69
CA LEU A 209 -0.31 11.14 -2.99
C LEU A 209 1.00 10.84 -3.70
N ILE A 210 1.84 10.01 -3.09
CA ILE A 210 3.06 9.47 -3.71
C ILE A 210 2.79 8.01 -4.07
N SER A 211 3.10 7.64 -5.30
CA SER A 211 2.82 6.30 -5.80
C SER A 211 4.01 5.69 -6.55
N GLY A 212 4.07 4.35 -6.58
CA GLY A 212 5.10 3.58 -7.27
C GLY A 212 4.52 2.41 -8.05
N ALA A 213 5.11 2.09 -9.21
CA ALA A 213 4.51 1.17 -10.18
C ALA A 213 4.66 -0.33 -9.83
N SER A 214 5.71 -0.73 -9.13
CA SER A 214 6.03 -2.14 -8.95
C SER A 214 7.14 -2.35 -7.92
N PRO A 215 7.55 -3.60 -7.59
CA PRO A 215 8.72 -3.87 -6.74
C PRO A 215 10.00 -3.21 -7.23
N LYS A 216 10.15 -3.00 -8.55
CA LYS A 216 11.29 -2.29 -9.13
C LYS A 216 11.34 -0.81 -8.73
N ALA A 217 10.19 -0.23 -8.41
CA ALA A 217 10.08 1.16 -7.97
C ALA A 217 10.39 1.34 -6.47
N ALA A 218 10.39 0.28 -5.67
CA ALA A 218 10.38 0.36 -4.20
C ALA A 218 11.49 1.26 -3.61
N ASN A 219 12.72 1.15 -4.12
CA ASN A 219 13.82 1.99 -3.66
C ASN A 219 13.64 3.47 -4.04
N ASN A 220 13.26 3.77 -5.29
CA ASN A 220 13.00 5.13 -5.77
C ASN A 220 11.79 5.75 -5.05
N PHE A 221 10.74 4.96 -4.86
CA PHE A 221 9.55 5.36 -4.11
C PHE A 221 9.88 5.73 -2.66
N GLY A 222 10.61 4.87 -1.95
CA GLY A 222 11.01 5.13 -0.57
C GLY A 222 11.85 6.40 -0.45
N ARG A 223 12.82 6.61 -1.37
CA ARG A 223 13.63 7.82 -1.41
C ARG A 223 12.80 9.08 -1.70
N LEU A 224 11.92 9.04 -2.71
CA LEU A 224 11.04 10.16 -3.05
C LEU A 224 10.13 10.51 -1.86
N ALA A 225 9.49 9.51 -1.26
CA ALA A 225 8.60 9.71 -0.14
C ALA A 225 9.34 10.28 1.07
N ALA A 226 10.47 9.68 1.48
CA ALA A 226 11.26 10.16 2.62
C ALA A 226 11.72 11.59 2.43
N SER A 227 12.25 11.97 1.24
CA SER A 227 12.68 13.35 0.98
C SER A 227 11.51 14.32 1.02
N THR A 228 10.37 13.97 0.41
CA THR A 228 9.17 14.83 0.40
C THR A 228 8.63 15.04 1.81
N LEU A 229 8.58 13.99 2.64
CA LEU A 229 8.13 14.10 4.03
C LEU A 229 9.07 14.96 4.87
N LEU A 230 10.41 14.84 4.70
CA LEU A 230 11.38 15.68 5.37
C LEU A 230 11.24 17.16 5.03
N ASP A 231 10.98 17.49 3.76
CA ASP A 231 10.77 18.87 3.33
C ASP A 231 9.54 19.50 4.01
N VAL A 232 8.47 18.72 4.18
CA VAL A 232 7.27 19.16 4.91
C VAL A 232 7.55 19.39 6.41
N VAL A 233 8.30 18.49 7.05
CA VAL A 233 8.66 18.65 8.48
C VAL A 233 9.53 19.90 8.70
N ARG A 234 10.47 20.16 7.78
CA ARG A 234 11.35 21.34 7.87
C ARG A 234 10.64 22.67 7.59
N SER A 235 9.50 22.62 6.90
CA SER A 235 8.71 23.81 6.56
C SER A 235 7.65 24.17 7.60
N ARG A 236 7.44 23.32 8.61
CA ARG A 236 6.55 23.56 9.77
C ARG A 236 7.30 24.22 10.91
#